data_0d57e81fa57d1a3460b28a3e58cd91cf
#
_entry.id   0d57e81fa57d1a3460b28a3e58cd91cf
#
_cell.length_a   1.000
_cell.length_b   1.000
_cell.length_c   1.000
_cell.angle_alpha   90.00
_cell.angle_beta   90.00
_cell.angle_gamma   90.00
#
_symmetry.space_group_name_H-M   'P 1'
#
loop_
_entity.id
_entity.type
_entity.pdbx_description
1 polymer ?
#
loop_
_entity_poly.entity_id
_entity_poly.type
_entity_poly.pdbx_seq_one_letter_code
_entity_poly.pdbx_strand_id
1 'polypeptide(L)' 'MKEKQFWNRILEFAQERLTRSMYDFYATPAELIKVEENTATIFLPRSEMEMVWEKQLKDIIIAAGFEIYDSEIKPHYI' A
#
# COMPACT_ATOMS: atom_id res chain seq x y z
N MET A 1 -15.68 1.81 6.33
CA MET A 1 -15.17 2.66 5.25
C MET A 1 -14.22 1.86 4.39
N LYS A 2 -14.35 2.02 3.08
CA LYS A 2 -13.54 1.23 2.14
C LYS A 2 -12.06 1.53 2.24
N GLU A 3 -11.69 2.78 2.51
CA GLU A 3 -10.27 3.14 2.60
C GLU A 3 -9.56 2.37 3.71
N LYS A 4 -10.21 2.22 4.85
CA LYS A 4 -9.62 1.49 5.96
C LYS A 4 -9.50 0.00 5.63
N GLN A 5 -10.53 -0.58 5.00
CA GLN A 5 -10.49 -1.97 4.57
C GLN A 5 -9.39 -2.19 3.54
N PHE A 6 -9.26 -1.26 2.60
CA PHE A 6 -8.25 -1.32 1.56
C PHE A 6 -6.85 -1.31 2.17
N TRP A 7 -6.57 -0.36 3.07
CA TRP A 7 -5.26 -0.26 3.69
C TRP A 7 -4.94 -1.49 4.55
N ASN A 8 -5.91 -1.94 5.33
CA ASN A 8 -5.72 -3.15 6.14
C ASN A 8 -5.39 -4.36 5.28
N ARG A 9 -6.05 -4.47 4.13
CA ARG A 9 -5.79 -5.60 3.24
C ARG A 9 -4.40 -5.54 2.65
N ILE A 10 -3.95 -4.33 2.27
CA ILE A 10 -2.58 -4.13 1.79
C ILE A 10 -1.58 -4.56 2.86
N LEU A 11 -1.81 -4.16 4.10
CA LEU A 11 -0.89 -4.51 5.19
C LEU A 11 -0.88 -6.01 5.46
N GLU A 12 -2.03 -6.68 5.36
CA GLU A 12 -2.09 -8.13 5.50
C GLU A 12 -1.24 -8.84 4.45
N PHE A 13 -1.41 -8.43 3.19
CA PHE A 13 -0.61 -9.00 2.10
C PHE A 13 0.87 -8.72 2.29
N ALA A 14 1.20 -7.51 2.75
CA ALA A 14 2.59 -7.15 2.97
C ALA A 14 3.23 -7.99 4.07
N GLN A 15 2.48 -8.29 5.14
CA GLN A 15 2.98 -9.16 6.20
C GLN A 15 3.33 -10.55 5.68
N GLU A 16 2.55 -11.05 4.73
CA GLU A 16 2.81 -12.37 4.15
C GLU A 16 4.01 -12.36 3.22
N ARG A 17 4.26 -11.24 2.56
CA ARG A 17 5.34 -11.16 1.57
C ARG A 17 6.69 -10.78 2.19
N LEU A 18 6.70 -9.86 3.13
CA LEU A 18 7.94 -9.32 3.69
C LEU A 18 8.34 -10.07 4.95
N THR A 19 9.64 -10.08 5.25
CA THR A 19 10.10 -10.53 6.55
C THR A 19 9.57 -9.56 7.60
N ARG A 20 9.59 -9.98 8.87
CA ARG A 20 9.14 -9.14 9.95
C ARG A 20 9.89 -7.81 10.00
N SER A 21 11.22 -7.89 9.85
CA SER A 21 12.05 -6.68 9.87
C SER A 21 11.72 -5.74 8.72
N MET A 22 11.53 -6.28 7.52
CA MET A 22 11.19 -5.45 6.37
C MET A 22 9.80 -4.85 6.50
N TYR A 23 8.85 -5.62 7.02
CA TYR A 23 7.51 -5.11 7.24
C TYR A 23 7.56 -3.92 8.21
N ASP A 24 8.25 -4.08 9.34
CA ASP A 24 8.33 -3.02 10.34
C ASP A 24 9.05 -1.79 9.80
N PHE A 25 10.01 -1.97 8.92
CA PHE A 25 10.81 -0.86 8.39
C PHE A 25 10.13 -0.14 7.23
N TYR A 26 9.45 -0.88 6.34
CA TYR A 26 8.90 -0.31 5.12
C TYR A 26 7.39 -0.16 5.11
N ALA A 27 6.66 -1.01 5.81
CA ALA A 27 5.20 -0.97 5.77
C ALA A 27 4.60 -0.22 6.97
N THR A 28 5.09 -0.51 8.15
CA THR A 28 4.53 0.08 9.38
C THR A 28 4.55 1.62 9.38
N PRO A 29 5.62 2.30 8.92
CA PRO A 29 5.64 3.77 8.94
C PRO A 29 4.82 4.41 7.82
N ALA A 30 4.38 3.64 6.82
CA ALA A 30 3.62 4.20 5.70
C ALA A 30 2.18 4.47 6.13
N GLU A 31 1.55 5.45 5.49
CA GLU A 31 0.16 5.80 5.79
C GLU A 31 -0.63 6.04 4.52
N LEU A 32 -1.84 5.52 4.47
CA LEU A 32 -2.76 5.85 3.38
C LEU A 32 -3.43 7.18 3.72
N ILE A 33 -3.27 8.17 2.83
CA ILE A 33 -3.85 9.49 3.02
C ILE A 33 -5.28 9.53 2.48
N LYS A 34 -5.47 9.06 1.25
CA LYS A 34 -6.80 9.04 0.63
C LYS A 34 -6.81 8.14 -0.58
N VAL A 35 -8.03 7.76 -1.00
CA VAL A 35 -8.24 7.09 -2.29
C VAL A 35 -9.23 7.95 -3.06
N GLU A 36 -8.84 8.42 -4.23
CA GLU A 36 -9.62 9.35 -5.03
C GLU A 36 -9.35 9.13 -6.49
N GLU A 37 -10.38 9.01 -7.32
CA GLU A 37 -10.24 8.84 -8.76
C GLU A 37 -9.29 7.69 -9.10
N ASN A 38 -9.49 6.56 -8.44
CA ASN A 38 -8.71 5.33 -8.63
C ASN A 38 -7.22 5.52 -8.33
N THR A 39 -6.90 6.47 -7.46
CA THR A 39 -5.52 6.72 -7.03
C THR A 39 -5.45 6.67 -5.51
N ALA A 40 -4.52 5.89 -4.99
CA ALA A 40 -4.26 5.81 -3.56
C ALA A 40 -3.03 6.64 -3.25
N THR A 41 -3.22 7.71 -2.50
CA THR A 41 -2.11 8.55 -2.07
C THR A 41 -1.53 7.98 -0.78
N ILE A 42 -0.27 7.59 -0.83
CA ILE A 42 0.41 6.92 0.27
C ILE A 42 1.58 7.76 0.73
N PHE A 43 1.60 8.11 2.01
CA PHE A 43 2.71 8.86 2.58
C PHE A 43 3.82 7.92 3.00
N LEU A 44 5.03 8.19 2.52
CA LEU A 44 6.23 7.44 2.88
C LEU A 44 7.22 8.42 3.54
N PRO A 45 7.51 8.24 4.83
CA PRO A 45 8.35 9.23 5.55
C PRO A 45 9.81 9.27 5.09
N ARG A 46 10.27 8.25 4.37
CA ARG A 46 11.64 8.23 3.85
C ARG A 46 11.59 7.92 2.36
N SER A 47 12.37 8.68 1.58
CA SER A 47 12.33 8.55 0.12
C SER A 47 12.77 7.16 -0.38
N GLU A 48 13.67 6.50 0.33
CA GLU A 48 14.12 5.17 -0.10
C GLU A 48 13.02 4.12 0.01
N MET A 49 11.95 4.38 0.76
CA MET A 49 10.83 3.46 0.86
C MET A 49 10.07 3.32 -0.47
N GLU A 50 10.08 4.37 -1.27
CA GLU A 50 9.33 4.37 -2.52
C GLU A 50 9.77 3.26 -3.46
N MET A 51 11.07 2.98 -3.52
CA MET A 51 11.59 1.92 -4.37
C MET A 51 11.04 0.55 -3.95
N VAL A 52 10.99 0.29 -2.65
CA VAL A 52 10.48 -0.97 -2.13
C VAL A 52 8.99 -1.10 -2.43
N TRP A 53 8.22 -0.04 -2.16
CA TRP A 53 6.78 -0.06 -2.44
C TRP A 53 6.50 -0.27 -3.92
N GLU A 54 7.24 0.44 -4.78
CA GLU A 54 7.00 0.36 -6.22
C GLU A 54 7.39 -1.00 -6.79
N LYS A 55 8.50 -1.58 -6.32
CA LYS A 55 9.01 -2.84 -6.88
C LYS A 55 8.44 -4.08 -6.22
N GLN A 56 8.16 -4.03 -4.94
CA GLN A 56 7.77 -5.24 -4.20
C GLN A 56 6.33 -5.24 -3.71
N LEU A 57 5.71 -4.07 -3.58
CA LEU A 57 4.38 -3.99 -2.99
C LEU A 57 3.31 -3.42 -3.93
N LYS A 58 3.70 -2.98 -5.12
CA LYS A 58 2.72 -2.37 -6.04
C LYS A 58 1.64 -3.36 -6.46
N ASP A 59 2.02 -4.60 -6.74
CA ASP A 59 1.04 -5.62 -7.13
C ASP A 59 0.06 -5.92 -6.00
N ILE A 60 0.50 -5.78 -4.76
CA ILE A 60 -0.37 -5.94 -3.59
C ILE A 60 -1.42 -4.83 -3.57
N ILE A 61 -1.01 -3.60 -3.87
CA ILE A 61 -1.94 -2.46 -3.93
C ILE A 61 -3.00 -2.71 -5.01
N ILE A 62 -2.56 -3.18 -6.17
CA ILE A 62 -3.47 -3.47 -7.27
C ILE A 62 -4.44 -4.58 -6.91
N ALA A 63 -3.94 -5.66 -6.31
CA ALA A 63 -4.79 -6.78 -5.89
C ALA A 63 -5.83 -6.35 -4.87
N ALA A 64 -5.41 -5.60 -3.85
CA ALA A 64 -6.32 -5.10 -2.82
C ALA A 64 -7.35 -4.15 -3.43
N GLY A 65 -6.92 -3.34 -4.40
CA GLY A 65 -7.82 -2.42 -5.09
C GLY A 65 -8.95 -3.15 -5.80
N PHE A 66 -8.64 -4.21 -6.52
CA PHE A 66 -9.67 -5.01 -7.19
C PHE A 66 -10.58 -5.69 -6.17
N GLU A 67 -10.03 -6.15 -5.06
CA GLU A 67 -10.83 -6.83 -4.04
C GLU A 67 -11.81 -5.87 -3.37
N ILE A 68 -11.39 -4.66 -3.03
CA ILE A 68 -12.19 -3.72 -2.22
C ILE A 68 -13.00 -2.75 -3.10
N TYR A 69 -12.41 -2.28 -4.20
CA TYR A 69 -13.04 -1.27 -5.08
C TYR A 69 -13.50 -1.80 -6.41
N ASP A 70 -13.18 -3.05 -6.72
CA ASP A 70 -13.52 -3.68 -8.01
C ASP A 70 -12.95 -2.87 -9.18
N SER A 71 -11.82 -2.23 -8.98
CA SER A 71 -11.15 -1.41 -9.99
C SER A 71 -9.66 -1.40 -9.74
N GLU A 72 -8.90 -1.02 -10.77
CA GLU A 72 -7.46 -0.85 -10.61
C GLU A 72 -7.20 0.45 -9.85
N ILE A 73 -6.58 0.34 -8.69
CA ILE A 73 -6.18 1.49 -7.88
C ILE A 73 -4.68 1.66 -8.03
N LYS A 74 -4.25 2.81 -8.49
CA LYS A 74 -2.83 3.08 -8.70
C LYS A 74 -2.25 3.86 -7.52
N PRO A 75 -1.02 3.56 -7.11
CA PRO A 75 -0.40 4.30 -6.00
C PRO A 75 0.19 5.63 -6.45
N HIS A 76 0.13 6.59 -5.57
CA HIS A 76 0.84 7.86 -5.69
C HIS A 76 1.56 8.10 -4.36
N TYR A 77 2.87 8.08 -4.38
CA TYR A 77 3.67 8.20 -3.17
C TYR A 77 4.07 9.64 -2.91
N ILE A 78 3.97 10.06 -1.67
CA ILE A 78 4.36 11.42 -1.29
C ILE A 78 5.30 11.41 -0.09
#